data_bbd7c9f96fea2283ace5d85846b11856
#
_entry.id   bbd7c9f96fea2283ace5d85846b11856
#
_cell.length_a   1.000
_cell.length_b   1.000
_cell.length_c   1.000
_cell.angle_alpha   90.00
_cell.angle_beta   90.00
_cell.angle_gamma   90.00
#
_symmetry.space_group_name_H-M   'P 1'
#
loop_
_entity.id
_entity.type
_entity.pdbx_description
1 polymer ?
#
loop_
_entity_poly.entity_id
_entity_poly.type
_entity_poly.pdbx_seq_one_letter_code
_entity_poly.pdbx_strand_id
1 'polypeptide(L)'
;MSTTTTPDRNSTRGRGIPRWVFVLLGLFVWLVGVPLAHGILPWALSWLAPRYGWTAGYPGTWNWLGLIPIAAGTAVLIWDFASGLARARELPERMQRLAPPFLMTTGPYAYTRNPMYVAELALWLGWATLFGSLVILLGFVVLTVVIILVVPWEERGLETQFGETYLQYQARVSRWLGRTRR
;
A
#
# COMPACT_ATOMS: atom_id res chain seq x y z
N MET A 1 -16.73 -27.16 50.75
CA MET A 1 -15.98 -25.91 50.64
C MET A 1 -15.43 -25.83 49.22
N SER A 2 -16.14 -25.18 48.30
CA SER A 2 -15.76 -25.07 46.91
C SER A 2 -15.13 -23.70 46.71
N THR A 3 -13.81 -23.65 46.50
CA THR A 3 -13.09 -22.40 46.18
C THR A 3 -13.22 -22.10 44.70
N THR A 4 -14.14 -21.23 44.38
CA THR A 4 -14.23 -20.61 43.03
C THR A 4 -13.05 -19.65 42.83
N THR A 5 -12.02 -20.11 42.16
CA THR A 5 -10.91 -19.27 41.69
C THR A 5 -11.45 -18.39 40.55
N THR A 6 -11.68 -17.15 40.86
CA THR A 6 -11.96 -16.09 39.83
C THR A 6 -10.74 -15.96 38.93
N PRO A 7 -10.86 -16.07 37.60
CA PRO A 7 -9.69 -15.87 36.72
C PRO A 7 -9.20 -14.42 36.87
N ASP A 8 -7.91 -14.31 37.14
CA ASP A 8 -7.20 -13.03 37.26
C ASP A 8 -7.31 -12.21 35.96
N ARG A 9 -8.16 -11.18 35.98
CA ARG A 9 -8.34 -10.21 34.89
C ARG A 9 -7.08 -9.35 34.61
N ASN A 10 -6.04 -9.46 35.44
CA ASN A 10 -4.83 -8.65 35.32
C ASN A 10 -3.73 -9.28 34.46
N SER A 11 -3.81 -10.58 34.13
CA SER A 11 -2.74 -11.26 33.37
C SER A 11 -2.65 -10.90 31.91
N THR A 12 -3.66 -10.22 31.31
CA THR A 12 -3.67 -9.84 29.89
C THR A 12 -3.26 -8.39 29.61
N ARG A 13 -3.12 -7.57 30.66
CA ARG A 13 -2.83 -6.11 30.52
C ARG A 13 -1.43 -5.77 30.00
N GLY A 14 -0.49 -6.71 29.95
CA GLY A 14 0.93 -6.46 29.60
C GLY A 14 1.33 -6.87 28.17
N ARG A 15 0.56 -7.72 27.47
CA ARG A 15 0.94 -8.30 26.19
C ARG A 15 0.32 -7.51 25.03
N GLY A 16 1.16 -6.94 24.17
CA GLY A 16 0.75 -6.24 22.93
C GLY A 16 1.63 -5.03 22.65
N ILE A 17 1.69 -4.68 21.36
CA ILE A 17 2.46 -3.53 20.87
C ILE A 17 1.68 -2.25 21.19
N PRO A 18 2.28 -1.25 21.85
CA PRO A 18 1.62 0.02 22.11
C PRO A 18 1.21 0.70 20.79
N ARG A 19 0.03 1.33 20.76
CA ARG A 19 -0.48 2.05 19.57
C ARG A 19 0.52 3.04 18.99
N TRP A 20 1.25 3.77 19.85
CA TRP A 20 2.23 4.76 19.38
C TRP A 20 3.37 4.13 18.58
N VAL A 21 3.82 2.90 18.93
CA VAL A 21 4.84 2.17 18.15
C VAL A 21 4.30 1.82 16.77
N PHE A 22 3.05 1.35 16.69
CA PHE A 22 2.39 1.05 15.42
C PHE A 22 2.29 2.30 14.54
N VAL A 23 1.86 3.43 15.12
CA VAL A 23 1.76 4.70 14.41
C VAL A 23 3.12 5.20 13.94
N LEU A 24 4.16 5.15 14.81
CA LEU A 24 5.51 5.56 14.43
C LEU A 24 6.10 4.69 13.33
N LEU A 25 5.88 3.38 13.39
CA LEU A 25 6.31 2.46 12.33
C LEU A 25 5.59 2.77 11.01
N GLY A 26 4.29 3.03 11.05
CA GLY A 26 3.52 3.46 9.89
C GLY A 26 4.04 4.78 9.31
N LEU A 27 4.26 5.79 10.15
CA LEU A 27 4.85 7.06 9.72
C LEU A 27 6.25 6.87 9.11
N PHE A 28 7.09 6.03 9.70
CA PHE A 28 8.42 5.73 9.17
C PHE A 28 8.33 5.08 7.78
N VAL A 29 7.46 4.09 7.61
CA VAL A 29 7.23 3.45 6.29
C VAL A 29 6.78 4.48 5.27
N TRP A 30 5.84 5.36 5.63
CA TRP A 30 5.29 6.36 4.71
C TRP A 30 6.26 7.52 4.41
N LEU A 31 6.98 8.03 5.41
CA LEU A 31 7.86 9.20 5.23
C LEU A 31 9.26 8.83 4.73
N VAL A 32 9.68 7.59 4.92
CA VAL A 32 11.01 7.12 4.53
C VAL A 32 10.92 6.01 3.51
N GLY A 33 10.20 4.92 3.79
CA GLY A 33 10.10 3.74 2.93
C GLY A 33 9.49 4.05 1.57
N VAL A 34 8.36 4.76 1.54
CA VAL A 34 7.67 5.12 0.28
C VAL A 34 8.54 6.02 -0.61
N PRO A 35 9.12 7.15 -0.14
CA PRO A 35 10.03 7.96 -0.95
C PRO A 35 11.27 7.19 -1.42
N LEU A 36 11.84 6.32 -0.60
CA LEU A 36 12.98 5.49 -1.00
C LEU A 36 12.59 4.52 -2.12
N ALA A 37 11.51 3.77 -1.96
CA ALA A 37 11.10 2.73 -2.92
C ALA A 37 10.53 3.31 -4.22
N HIS A 38 9.83 4.44 -4.15
CA HIS A 38 9.07 4.98 -5.29
C HIS A 38 9.61 6.31 -5.84
N GLY A 39 10.68 6.83 -5.26
CA GLY A 39 11.37 8.03 -5.74
C GLY A 39 12.85 7.77 -5.96
N ILE A 40 13.60 7.53 -4.88
CA ILE A 40 15.06 7.42 -4.93
C ILE A 40 15.50 6.16 -5.69
N LEU A 41 14.87 5.02 -5.46
CA LEU A 41 15.24 3.77 -6.14
C LEU A 41 15.05 3.84 -7.67
N PRO A 42 13.90 4.26 -8.23
CA PRO A 42 13.76 4.46 -9.67
C PRO A 42 14.75 5.47 -10.23
N TRP A 43 14.99 6.56 -9.51
CA TRP A 43 16.02 7.53 -9.91
C TRP A 43 17.41 6.91 -10.00
N ALA A 44 17.84 6.16 -8.97
CA ALA A 44 19.14 5.46 -8.97
C ALA A 44 19.23 4.42 -10.08
N LEU A 45 18.17 3.62 -10.28
CA LEU A 45 18.11 2.63 -11.36
C LEU A 45 18.20 3.26 -12.75
N SER A 46 17.74 4.50 -12.93
CA SER A 46 17.81 5.22 -14.20
C SER A 46 19.25 5.48 -14.67
N TRP A 47 20.24 5.38 -13.79
CA TRP A 47 21.65 5.57 -14.12
C TRP A 47 22.34 4.27 -14.59
N LEU A 48 21.68 3.12 -14.46
CA LEU A 48 22.28 1.81 -14.82
C LEU A 48 22.19 1.48 -16.30
N ALA A 49 21.42 2.24 -17.09
CA ALA A 49 21.22 2.03 -18.52
C ALA A 49 20.96 3.34 -19.26
N PRO A 50 21.08 3.35 -20.61
CA PRO A 50 20.72 4.53 -21.41
C PRO A 50 19.30 5.02 -21.13
N ARG A 51 19.10 6.33 -21.10
CA ARG A 51 17.82 6.99 -20.98
C ARG A 51 17.29 7.33 -22.37
N TYR A 52 16.39 6.52 -22.88
CA TYR A 52 15.82 6.72 -24.21
C TYR A 52 14.93 7.99 -24.26
N GLY A 53 15.09 8.75 -25.33
CA GLY A 53 14.39 10.02 -25.49
C GLY A 53 15.04 11.22 -24.80
N TRP A 54 16.09 11.01 -24.02
CA TRP A 54 16.84 12.08 -23.39
C TRP A 54 17.91 12.63 -24.35
N THR A 55 18.01 13.97 -24.43
CA THR A 55 19.01 14.68 -25.22
C THR A 55 19.65 15.77 -24.39
N ALA A 56 20.98 15.89 -24.43
CA ALA A 56 21.73 16.86 -23.65
C ALA A 56 21.40 16.88 -22.14
N GLY A 57 21.04 15.73 -21.57
CA GLY A 57 20.69 15.61 -20.13
C GLY A 57 19.23 15.99 -19.77
N TYR A 58 18.40 16.26 -20.75
CA TYR A 58 16.99 16.63 -20.55
C TYR A 58 16.03 15.61 -21.17
N PRO A 59 14.85 15.39 -20.54
CA PRO A 59 13.81 14.51 -21.09
C PRO A 59 13.28 15.05 -22.41
N GLY A 60 13.07 14.18 -23.39
CA GLY A 60 12.38 14.52 -24.62
C GLY A 60 10.86 14.68 -24.41
N THR A 61 10.17 15.16 -25.43
CA THR A 61 8.74 15.53 -25.33
C THR A 61 7.84 14.42 -24.81
N TRP A 62 8.03 13.19 -25.29
CA TRP A 62 7.21 12.04 -24.85
C TRP A 62 7.52 11.58 -23.44
N ASN A 63 8.74 11.80 -22.93
CA ASN A 63 9.13 11.40 -21.58
C ASN A 63 8.29 12.13 -20.51
N TRP A 64 7.86 13.36 -20.78
CA TRP A 64 7.01 14.13 -19.86
C TRP A 64 5.64 13.51 -19.62
N LEU A 65 5.16 12.62 -20.52
CA LEU A 65 3.94 11.85 -20.28
C LEU A 65 4.03 10.98 -19.02
N GLY A 66 5.23 10.61 -18.60
CA GLY A 66 5.47 9.90 -17.35
C GLY A 66 5.02 10.64 -16.08
N LEU A 67 4.91 11.97 -16.14
CA LEU A 67 4.40 12.76 -15.00
C LEU A 67 2.92 12.48 -14.72
N ILE A 68 2.13 12.04 -15.70
CA ILE A 68 0.70 11.74 -15.52
C ILE A 68 0.52 10.58 -14.54
N PRO A 69 1.08 9.37 -14.78
CA PRO A 69 0.95 8.28 -13.83
C PRO A 69 1.72 8.53 -12.52
N ILE A 70 2.82 9.31 -12.51
CA ILE A 70 3.49 9.72 -11.26
C ILE A 70 2.54 10.57 -10.42
N ALA A 71 1.91 11.59 -10.99
CA ALA A 71 0.98 12.44 -10.25
C ALA A 71 -0.24 11.66 -9.76
N ALA A 72 -0.82 10.79 -10.59
CA ALA A 72 -1.95 9.95 -10.22
C ALA A 72 -1.59 8.97 -9.09
N GLY A 73 -0.48 8.26 -9.19
CA GLY A 73 0.00 7.33 -8.16
C GLY A 73 0.29 8.05 -6.84
N THR A 74 0.99 9.20 -6.90
CA THR A 74 1.27 10.03 -5.73
C THR A 74 -0.03 10.50 -5.05
N ALA A 75 -1.01 10.95 -5.81
CA ALA A 75 -2.30 11.39 -5.28
C ALA A 75 -3.04 10.25 -4.56
N VAL A 76 -3.04 9.04 -5.14
CA VAL A 76 -3.66 7.86 -4.51
C VAL A 76 -2.91 7.47 -3.22
N LEU A 77 -1.56 7.50 -3.22
CA LEU A 77 -0.78 7.22 -2.01
C LEU A 77 -1.06 8.24 -0.90
N ILE A 78 -1.08 9.54 -1.23
CA ILE A 78 -1.42 10.59 -0.24
C ILE A 78 -2.82 10.38 0.31
N TRP A 79 -3.78 10.03 -0.54
CA TRP A 79 -5.16 9.76 -0.11
C TRP A 79 -5.25 8.53 0.79
N ASP A 80 -4.52 7.45 0.47
CA ASP A 80 -4.45 6.25 1.30
C ASP A 80 -3.86 6.55 2.67
N PHE A 81 -2.71 7.25 2.70
CA PHE A 81 -2.08 7.69 3.93
C PHE A 81 -3.01 8.56 4.79
N ALA A 82 -3.65 9.57 4.20
CA ALA A 82 -4.58 10.45 4.92
C ALA A 82 -5.78 9.66 5.49
N SER A 83 -6.31 8.70 4.72
CA SER A 83 -7.39 7.81 5.15
C SER A 83 -6.97 6.91 6.32
N GLY A 84 -5.77 6.35 6.27
CA GLY A 84 -5.19 5.56 7.35
C GLY A 84 -4.95 6.39 8.62
N LEU A 85 -4.39 7.60 8.46
CA LEU A 85 -4.12 8.51 9.57
C LEU A 85 -5.40 8.99 10.25
N ALA A 86 -6.46 9.29 9.48
CA ALA A 86 -7.76 9.67 10.03
C ALA A 86 -8.34 8.57 10.94
N ARG A 87 -8.11 7.30 10.61
CA ARG A 87 -8.56 6.14 11.40
C ARG A 87 -7.58 5.68 12.48
N ALA A 88 -6.40 6.27 12.56
CA ALA A 88 -5.41 5.89 13.59
C ALA A 88 -5.95 6.08 15.03
N ARG A 89 -6.91 6.98 15.23
CA ARG A 89 -7.58 7.20 16.52
C ARG A 89 -8.49 6.03 16.94
N GLU A 90 -8.96 5.23 15.99
CA GLU A 90 -9.81 4.05 16.22
C GLU A 90 -8.98 2.83 16.68
N LEU A 91 -7.65 2.91 16.60
CA LEU A 91 -6.76 1.84 17.02
C LEU A 91 -6.82 1.67 18.56
N PRO A 92 -6.86 0.42 19.05
CA PRO A 92 -6.79 0.15 20.48
C PRO A 92 -5.44 0.63 21.05
N GLU A 93 -5.39 0.90 22.36
CA GLU A 93 -4.15 1.34 23.04
C GLU A 93 -2.99 0.35 22.87
N ARG A 94 -3.31 -0.94 22.75
CA ARG A 94 -2.36 -2.03 22.48
C ARG A 94 -2.83 -2.91 21.35
N MET A 95 -1.95 -3.14 20.40
CA MET A 95 -2.18 -3.97 19.22
C MET A 95 -1.65 -5.38 19.47
N GLN A 96 -2.44 -6.40 19.15
CA GLN A 96 -1.98 -7.79 19.23
C GLN A 96 -1.24 -8.24 17.97
N ARG A 97 -1.42 -7.52 16.86
CA ARG A 97 -0.77 -7.78 15.56
C ARG A 97 -0.35 -6.45 14.94
N LEU A 98 0.63 -6.49 14.03
CA LEU A 98 1.02 -5.35 13.20
C LEU A 98 0.05 -5.12 12.02
N ALA A 99 -1.25 -5.29 12.26
CA ALA A 99 -2.29 -5.03 11.27
C ALA A 99 -3.48 -4.36 11.95
N PRO A 100 -4.19 -3.44 11.27
CA PRO A 100 -5.39 -2.82 11.82
C PRO A 100 -6.45 -3.86 12.18
N PRO A 101 -7.15 -3.71 13.30
CA PRO A 101 -8.22 -4.63 13.71
C PRO A 101 -9.53 -4.42 12.94
N PHE A 102 -9.55 -3.50 11.98
CA PHE A 102 -10.71 -3.16 11.16
C PHE A 102 -10.38 -3.22 9.68
N LEU A 103 -11.38 -3.54 8.87
CA LEU A 103 -11.28 -3.54 7.41
C LEU A 103 -11.43 -2.10 6.87
N MET A 104 -10.46 -1.68 6.05
CA MET A 104 -10.56 -0.42 5.30
C MET A 104 -11.48 -0.63 4.09
N THR A 105 -12.58 0.11 4.02
CA THR A 105 -13.56 0.05 2.92
C THR A 105 -13.94 1.43 2.38
N THR A 106 -13.37 2.48 2.97
CA THR A 106 -13.61 3.89 2.63
C THR A 106 -12.38 4.55 2.03
N GLY A 107 -12.49 5.78 1.59
CA GLY A 107 -11.39 6.45 0.91
C GLY A 107 -11.07 5.77 -0.43
N PRO A 108 -9.79 5.54 -0.78
CA PRO A 108 -9.39 4.89 -2.02
C PRO A 108 -9.89 3.43 -2.09
N TYR A 109 -10.12 2.77 -0.94
CA TYR A 109 -10.67 1.42 -0.86
C TYR A 109 -12.14 1.30 -1.28
N ALA A 110 -12.83 2.40 -1.48
CA ALA A 110 -14.17 2.38 -2.09
C ALA A 110 -14.13 2.16 -3.62
N TYR A 111 -12.98 2.33 -4.26
CA TYR A 111 -12.80 2.25 -5.72
C TYR A 111 -12.00 1.01 -6.15
N THR A 112 -11.08 0.57 -5.33
CA THR A 112 -10.27 -0.64 -5.54
C THR A 112 -9.94 -1.26 -4.19
N ARG A 113 -9.83 -2.58 -4.15
CA ARG A 113 -9.41 -3.27 -2.92
C ARG A 113 -7.92 -3.13 -2.63
N ASN A 114 -7.13 -2.71 -3.63
CA ASN A 114 -5.68 -2.66 -3.59
C ASN A 114 -5.13 -1.30 -4.06
N PRO A 115 -5.54 -0.17 -3.43
CA PRO A 115 -5.17 1.17 -3.90
C PRO A 115 -3.66 1.42 -3.86
N MET A 116 -2.95 0.91 -2.86
CA MET A 116 -1.48 1.05 -2.77
C MET A 116 -0.80 0.41 -3.97
N TYR A 117 -1.14 -0.82 -4.32
CA TYR A 117 -0.54 -1.52 -5.46
C TYR A 117 -0.85 -0.84 -6.80
N VAL A 118 -2.06 -0.30 -6.97
CA VAL A 118 -2.40 0.50 -8.16
C VAL A 118 -1.53 1.74 -8.24
N ALA A 119 -1.32 2.41 -7.13
CA ALA A 119 -0.47 3.60 -7.05
C ALA A 119 1.01 3.26 -7.32
N GLU A 120 1.52 2.17 -6.74
CA GLU A 120 2.89 1.69 -6.97
C GLU A 120 3.16 1.41 -8.44
N LEU A 121 2.25 0.68 -9.09
CA LEU A 121 2.36 0.39 -10.52
C LEU A 121 2.33 1.66 -11.36
N ALA A 122 1.47 2.62 -11.03
CA ALA A 122 1.42 3.90 -11.71
C ALA A 122 2.74 4.67 -11.55
N LEU A 123 3.32 4.72 -10.35
CA LEU A 123 4.60 5.37 -10.10
C LEU A 123 5.74 4.74 -10.89
N TRP A 124 5.89 3.41 -10.84
CA TRP A 124 6.95 2.73 -11.55
C TRP A 124 6.84 2.86 -13.06
N LEU A 125 5.62 2.76 -13.62
CA LEU A 125 5.37 3.02 -15.03
C LEU A 125 5.72 4.46 -15.40
N GLY A 126 5.34 5.42 -14.56
CA GLY A 126 5.63 6.83 -14.75
C GLY A 126 7.13 7.12 -14.76
N TRP A 127 7.88 6.58 -13.82
CA TRP A 127 9.33 6.70 -13.78
C TRP A 127 10.01 6.02 -14.96
N ALA A 128 9.55 4.82 -15.37
CA ALA A 128 10.05 4.15 -16.57
C ALA A 128 9.88 5.02 -17.82
N THR A 129 8.71 5.66 -17.95
CA THR A 129 8.41 6.57 -19.06
C THR A 129 9.23 7.86 -18.97
N LEU A 130 9.27 8.52 -17.81
CA LEU A 130 9.98 9.78 -17.62
C LEU A 130 11.48 9.63 -17.89
N PHE A 131 12.10 8.60 -17.34
CA PHE A 131 13.53 8.33 -17.57
C PHE A 131 13.79 7.60 -18.90
N GLY A 132 12.77 7.07 -19.59
CA GLY A 132 12.97 6.24 -20.78
C GLY A 132 13.86 5.02 -20.45
N SER A 133 13.74 4.44 -19.26
CA SER A 133 14.66 3.43 -18.75
C SER A 133 14.08 2.02 -18.84
N LEU A 134 14.73 1.16 -19.62
CA LEU A 134 14.37 -0.25 -19.69
C LEU A 134 14.59 -1.00 -18.37
N VAL A 135 15.56 -0.56 -17.56
CA VAL A 135 15.79 -1.16 -16.23
C VAL A 135 14.61 -0.89 -15.29
N ILE A 136 14.08 0.34 -15.29
CA ILE A 136 12.89 0.67 -14.50
C ILE A 136 11.65 -0.04 -15.07
N LEU A 137 11.52 -0.13 -16.39
CA LEU A 137 10.44 -0.89 -17.02
C LEU A 137 10.49 -2.37 -16.64
N LEU A 138 11.67 -2.97 -16.61
CA LEU A 138 11.85 -4.35 -16.11
C LEU A 138 11.42 -4.44 -14.63
N GLY A 139 11.83 -3.48 -13.80
CA GLY A 139 11.39 -3.38 -12.41
C GLY A 139 9.86 -3.31 -12.27
N PHE A 140 9.20 -2.50 -13.10
CA PHE A 140 7.74 -2.44 -13.19
C PHE A 140 7.12 -3.80 -13.54
N VAL A 141 7.67 -4.51 -14.51
CA VAL A 141 7.18 -5.84 -14.91
C VAL A 141 7.34 -6.84 -13.76
N VAL A 142 8.52 -6.88 -13.13
CA VAL A 142 8.78 -7.75 -11.97
C VAL A 142 7.82 -7.42 -10.83
N LEU A 143 7.66 -6.14 -10.49
CA LEU A 143 6.73 -5.70 -9.46
C LEU A 143 5.28 -6.12 -9.78
N THR A 144 4.86 -5.96 -11.04
CA THR A 144 3.52 -6.39 -11.49
C THR A 144 3.31 -7.89 -11.27
N VAL A 145 4.30 -8.73 -11.64
CA VAL A 145 4.22 -10.18 -11.43
C VAL A 145 4.13 -10.51 -9.94
N VAL A 146 4.99 -9.88 -9.11
CA VAL A 146 4.97 -10.08 -7.65
C VAL A 146 3.61 -9.72 -7.06
N ILE A 147 3.05 -8.58 -7.43
CA ILE A 147 1.74 -8.12 -6.97
C ILE A 147 0.62 -9.10 -7.37
N ILE A 148 0.63 -9.59 -8.63
CA ILE A 148 -0.37 -10.57 -9.09
C ILE A 148 -0.31 -11.86 -8.28
N LEU A 149 0.86 -12.28 -7.83
CA LEU A 149 1.05 -13.49 -7.02
C LEU A 149 0.72 -13.28 -5.54
N VAL A 150 1.05 -12.10 -4.99
CA VAL A 150 0.91 -11.80 -3.55
C VAL A 150 -0.52 -11.41 -3.18
N VAL A 151 -1.18 -10.58 -3.97
CA VAL A 151 -2.52 -10.06 -3.65
C VAL A 151 -3.57 -11.15 -3.37
N PRO A 152 -3.67 -12.25 -4.14
CA PRO A 152 -4.61 -13.33 -3.82
C PRO A 152 -4.34 -13.98 -2.45
N TRP A 153 -3.09 -14.05 -2.03
CA TRP A 153 -2.72 -14.60 -0.72
C TRP A 153 -3.10 -13.62 0.42
N GLU A 154 -2.85 -12.32 0.25
CA GLU A 154 -3.29 -11.29 1.20
C GLU A 154 -4.81 -11.23 1.34
N GLU A 155 -5.54 -11.31 0.22
CA GLU A 155 -7.01 -11.34 0.23
C GLU A 155 -7.57 -12.54 1.00
N ARG A 156 -6.94 -13.73 0.90
CA ARG A 156 -7.32 -14.90 1.72
C ARG A 156 -7.08 -14.64 3.21
N GLY A 157 -6.00 -13.95 3.55
CA GLY A 157 -5.72 -13.53 4.93
C GLY A 157 -6.82 -12.60 5.48
N LEU A 158 -7.25 -11.63 4.66
CA LEU A 158 -8.35 -10.72 5.00
C LEU A 158 -9.70 -11.46 5.13
N GLU A 159 -9.97 -12.41 4.25
CA GLU A 159 -11.16 -13.26 4.32
C GLU A 159 -11.18 -14.09 5.60
N THR A 160 -10.05 -14.69 5.97
CA THR A 160 -9.91 -15.43 7.23
C THR A 160 -10.10 -14.53 8.45
N GLN A 161 -9.63 -13.28 8.39
CA GLN A 161 -9.69 -12.34 9.51
C GLN A 161 -11.07 -11.69 9.68
N PHE A 162 -11.74 -11.31 8.57
CA PHE A 162 -12.96 -10.51 8.58
C PHE A 162 -14.22 -11.27 8.10
N GLY A 163 -14.05 -12.50 7.58
CA GLY A 163 -15.14 -13.38 7.19
C GLY A 163 -16.16 -12.74 6.23
N GLU A 164 -17.44 -12.85 6.58
CA GLU A 164 -18.56 -12.36 5.77
C GLU A 164 -18.46 -10.86 5.44
N THR A 165 -17.91 -10.04 6.34
CA THR A 165 -17.71 -8.61 6.10
C THR A 165 -16.78 -8.37 4.91
N TYR A 166 -15.72 -9.17 4.77
CA TYR A 166 -14.81 -9.08 3.63
C TYR A 166 -15.46 -9.58 2.34
N LEU A 167 -16.22 -10.67 2.38
CA LEU A 167 -16.95 -11.21 1.22
C LEU A 167 -17.96 -10.20 0.66
N GLN A 168 -18.71 -9.52 1.54
CA GLN A 168 -19.62 -8.43 1.15
C GLN A 168 -18.87 -7.23 0.55
N TYR A 169 -17.69 -6.92 1.04
CA TYR A 169 -16.83 -5.89 0.46
C TYR A 169 -16.32 -6.32 -0.94
N GLN A 170 -15.85 -7.56 -1.10
CA GLN A 170 -15.44 -8.13 -2.39
C GLN A 170 -16.56 -8.10 -3.45
N ALA A 171 -17.80 -8.34 -3.03
CA ALA A 171 -18.95 -8.29 -3.94
C ALA A 171 -19.22 -6.90 -4.51
N ARG A 172 -18.78 -5.84 -3.83
CA ARG A 172 -19.06 -4.44 -4.21
C ARG A 172 -17.88 -3.73 -4.88
N VAL A 173 -16.66 -4.09 -4.50
CA VAL A 173 -15.44 -3.41 -4.95
C VAL A 173 -14.54 -4.39 -5.68
N SER A 174 -14.08 -4.02 -6.87
CA SER A 174 -13.17 -4.86 -7.66
C SER A 174 -11.76 -4.92 -7.05
N ARG A 175 -10.99 -5.95 -7.43
CA ARG A 175 -9.60 -6.11 -6.98
C ARG A 175 -8.72 -4.95 -7.44
N TRP A 176 -8.88 -4.52 -8.69
CA TRP A 176 -8.05 -3.48 -9.29
C TRP A 176 -8.82 -2.18 -9.45
N LEU A 177 -9.40 -1.92 -10.60
CA LEU A 177 -10.15 -0.69 -10.86
C LEU A 177 -11.58 -1.02 -11.30
N GLY A 178 -12.53 -0.19 -10.86
CA GLY A 178 -13.93 -0.27 -11.23
C GLY A 178 -14.81 -0.96 -10.19
N ARG A 179 -16.11 -0.97 -10.48
CA ARG A 179 -17.11 -1.70 -9.68
C ARG A 179 -17.26 -3.11 -10.22
N THR A 180 -17.40 -4.08 -9.34
CA THR A 180 -17.88 -5.41 -9.75
C THR A 180 -19.26 -5.23 -10.38
N ARG A 181 -19.41 -5.63 -11.65
CA ARG A 181 -20.76 -5.75 -12.24
C ARG A 181 -21.49 -6.87 -11.49
N ARG A 182 -22.63 -6.52 -10.91
CA ARG A 182 -23.60 -7.51 -10.46
C ARG A 182 -24.20 -8.21 -11.67
#